data_0a53369a01dc4f0cb0f621736b4cba80
#
_entry.id   0a53369a01dc4f0cb0f621736b4cba80
#
_cell.length_a   1.000
_cell.length_b   1.000
_cell.length_c   1.000
_cell.angle_alpha   90.00
_cell.angle_beta   90.00
_cell.angle_gamma   90.00
#
_symmetry.space_group_name_H-M   'P 1'
#
loop_
_entity.id
_entity.type
_entity.pdbx_description
1 polymer ?
#
loop_
_entity_poly.entity_id
_entity_poly.type
_entity_poly.pdbx_seq_one_letter_code
_entity_poly.pdbx_strand_id
1 'polypeptide(L)'
;NPFAQFLKLETDFVKYWRITQDGTLVGHVNAGIIWSYGNAENAPYYEQFYIGGANSVRAFNVRSIGPGRYQPTNSKYSYIDQTGDIKYLMNLEYRQKVWGNLYGALFLDAGNVWTLRNHEYSSLGKFDVDKFFRQLAVGTGVGVRYDMGMFVIRVDWGIGLHVPYDTGKNGIYNIRRFKDAQSLHFAV
;
A
#
# COMPACT_ATOMS: atom_id res chain seq x y z
N ASN A 1 -28.65 -1.90 21.01
CA ASN A 1 -27.65 -1.42 20.02
C ASN A 1 -26.76 -2.60 19.66
N PRO A 2 -26.72 -3.05 18.39
CA PRO A 2 -25.80 -4.08 17.99
C PRO A 2 -24.37 -3.51 18.09
N PHE A 3 -23.55 -4.06 18.99
CA PHE A 3 -22.14 -3.76 19.03
C PHE A 3 -21.45 -4.43 17.84
N ALA A 4 -20.56 -3.71 17.17
CA ALA A 4 -19.68 -4.31 16.17
C ALA A 4 -18.70 -5.25 16.89
N GLN A 5 -18.72 -6.53 16.51
CA GLN A 5 -17.84 -7.56 17.06
C GLN A 5 -16.85 -7.96 15.98
N PHE A 6 -15.57 -7.78 16.24
CA PHE A 6 -14.51 -8.17 15.30
C PHE A 6 -13.24 -8.55 16.04
N LEU A 7 -12.42 -9.35 15.38
CA LEU A 7 -11.05 -9.67 15.77
C LEU A 7 -10.11 -9.12 14.71
N LYS A 8 -9.13 -8.31 15.12
CA LYS A 8 -8.11 -7.73 14.25
C LYS A 8 -6.74 -8.30 14.61
N LEU A 9 -6.06 -8.85 13.62
CA LEU A 9 -4.68 -9.28 13.72
C LEU A 9 -3.86 -8.51 12.67
N GLU A 10 -2.78 -7.91 13.09
CA GLU A 10 -1.84 -7.23 12.22
C GLU A 10 -0.41 -7.63 12.60
N THR A 11 0.41 -7.93 11.61
CA THR A 11 1.83 -8.24 11.77
C THR A 11 2.65 -7.25 10.98
N ASP A 12 3.72 -6.79 11.59
CA ASP A 12 4.66 -5.86 10.99
C ASP A 12 6.08 -6.40 11.18
N PHE A 13 6.79 -6.61 10.07
CA PHE A 13 8.13 -7.16 10.07
C PHE A 13 9.07 -6.30 9.26
N VAL A 14 10.13 -5.81 9.87
CA VAL A 14 11.18 -5.00 9.22
C VAL A 14 12.53 -5.66 9.40
N LYS A 15 13.29 -5.76 8.32
CA LYS A 15 14.65 -6.27 8.33
C LYS A 15 15.61 -5.36 7.59
N TYR A 16 16.76 -5.15 8.18
CA TYR A 16 17.85 -4.35 7.63
C TYR A 16 19.02 -5.28 7.26
N TRP A 17 19.51 -5.12 6.03
CA TRP A 17 20.73 -5.81 5.56
C TRP A 17 21.76 -4.76 5.15
N ARG A 18 22.88 -4.75 5.83
CA ARG A 18 24.00 -3.90 5.45
C ARG A 18 24.69 -4.52 4.22
N ILE A 19 24.56 -3.88 3.06
CA ILE A 19 25.11 -4.38 1.79
C ILE A 19 26.54 -3.85 1.60
N THR A 20 26.76 -2.57 1.91
CA THR A 20 28.08 -1.92 1.85
C THR A 20 28.30 -1.11 3.13
N GLN A 21 29.47 -0.46 3.26
CA GLN A 21 29.73 0.43 4.41
C GLN A 21 28.70 1.57 4.50
N ASP A 22 28.28 2.08 3.35
CA ASP A 22 27.38 3.24 3.23
C ASP A 22 26.01 2.88 2.63
N GLY A 23 25.78 1.60 2.35
CA GLY A 23 24.56 1.10 1.70
C GLY A 23 23.81 0.07 2.55
N THR A 24 22.50 0.31 2.76
CA THR A 24 21.61 -0.57 3.51
C THR A 24 20.38 -0.91 2.70
N LEU A 25 20.05 -2.19 2.62
CA LEU A 25 18.78 -2.68 2.08
C LEU A 25 17.80 -2.87 3.24
N VAL A 26 16.60 -2.34 3.10
CA VAL A 26 15.53 -2.46 4.09
C VAL A 26 14.36 -3.20 3.45
N GLY A 27 13.97 -4.30 4.05
CA GLY A 27 12.76 -5.04 3.71
C GLY A 27 11.70 -4.84 4.80
N HIS A 28 10.48 -4.53 4.40
CA HIS A 28 9.34 -4.36 5.27
C HIS A 28 8.17 -5.17 4.72
N VAL A 29 7.50 -5.93 5.57
CA VAL A 29 6.26 -6.65 5.26
C VAL A 29 5.26 -6.37 6.36
N ASN A 30 4.09 -5.89 5.96
CA ASN A 30 2.95 -5.70 6.85
C ASN A 30 1.77 -6.49 6.31
N ALA A 31 1.15 -7.31 7.14
CA ALA A 31 -0.01 -8.09 6.79
C ALA A 31 -1.05 -8.02 7.91
N GLY A 32 -2.31 -7.91 7.55
CA GLY A 32 -3.38 -7.82 8.52
C GLY A 32 -4.67 -8.47 8.04
N ILE A 33 -5.48 -8.89 9.00
CA ILE A 33 -6.81 -9.45 8.78
C ILE A 33 -7.76 -8.95 9.88
N ILE A 34 -8.97 -8.60 9.48
CA ILE A 34 -10.08 -8.31 10.37
C ILE A 34 -11.19 -9.32 10.10
N TRP A 35 -11.60 -10.00 11.15
CA TRP A 35 -12.71 -10.95 11.10
C TRP A 35 -13.88 -10.41 11.91
N SER A 36 -14.96 -10.04 11.23
CA SER A 36 -16.21 -9.64 11.87
C SER A 36 -17.09 -10.86 12.15
N TYR A 37 -17.71 -10.89 13.32
CA TYR A 37 -18.55 -12.00 13.76
C TYR A 37 -19.77 -11.51 14.55
N GLY A 38 -20.65 -12.44 14.91
CA GLY A 38 -21.87 -12.12 15.67
C GLY A 38 -22.84 -11.25 14.86
N ASN A 39 -23.21 -10.11 15.41
CA ASN A 39 -24.15 -9.18 14.80
C ASN A 39 -23.51 -8.21 13.79
N ALA A 40 -22.19 -8.28 13.61
CA ALA A 40 -21.46 -7.42 12.68
C ALA A 40 -21.22 -8.13 11.36
N GLU A 41 -21.86 -7.71 10.30
CA GLU A 41 -21.61 -8.20 8.95
C GLU A 41 -20.25 -7.70 8.43
N ASN A 42 -19.89 -6.47 8.76
CA ASN A 42 -18.67 -5.81 8.34
C ASN A 42 -17.95 -5.17 9.53
N ALA A 43 -16.63 -5.06 9.43
CA ALA A 43 -15.85 -4.30 10.39
C ALA A 43 -16.16 -2.80 10.27
N PRO A 44 -16.10 -2.05 11.38
CA PRO A 44 -16.21 -0.60 11.32
C PRO A 44 -15.20 0.00 10.37
N TYR A 45 -15.62 0.96 9.56
CA TYR A 45 -14.78 1.61 8.54
C TYR A 45 -13.43 2.13 9.08
N TYR A 46 -13.42 2.70 10.26
CA TYR A 46 -12.19 3.25 10.88
C TYR A 46 -11.20 2.18 11.34
N GLU A 47 -11.63 0.91 11.44
CA GLU A 47 -10.78 -0.22 11.76
C GLU A 47 -10.27 -0.96 10.52
N GLN A 48 -10.94 -0.79 9.39
CA GLN A 48 -10.55 -1.44 8.14
C GLN A 48 -9.20 -0.95 7.63
N PHE A 49 -8.51 -1.83 6.93
CA PHE A 49 -7.21 -1.53 6.33
C PHE A 49 -7.36 -0.74 5.03
N TYR A 50 -6.34 0.06 4.72
CA TYR A 50 -6.17 0.74 3.44
C TYR A 50 -4.69 0.75 3.04
N ILE A 51 -4.41 1.02 1.76
CA ILE A 51 -3.05 1.21 1.25
C ILE A 51 -2.92 2.52 0.46
N GLY A 52 -1.66 2.86 0.16
CA GLY A 52 -1.25 4.12 -0.46
C GLY A 52 -0.71 5.13 0.54
N GLY A 53 0.06 6.07 0.05
CA GLY A 53 0.72 7.11 0.84
C GLY A 53 2.16 6.80 1.25
N ALA A 54 2.78 7.76 1.95
CA ALA A 54 4.21 7.79 2.26
C ALA A 54 4.75 6.57 3.03
N ASN A 55 3.92 5.91 3.83
CA ASN A 55 4.29 4.76 4.66
C ASN A 55 3.68 3.45 4.16
N SER A 56 3.20 3.41 2.93
CA SER A 56 2.56 2.26 2.32
C SER A 56 3.09 2.06 0.90
N VAL A 57 2.24 2.01 -0.13
CA VAL A 57 2.67 1.98 -1.53
C VAL A 57 2.83 3.42 -2.01
N ARG A 58 4.07 3.92 -2.00
CA ARG A 58 4.42 5.35 -2.20
C ARG A 58 4.11 5.89 -3.59
N ALA A 59 3.87 5.02 -4.55
CA ALA A 59 3.46 5.43 -5.90
C ALA A 59 1.99 5.87 -6.00
N PHE A 60 1.20 5.64 -4.97
CA PHE A 60 -0.24 5.88 -4.97
C PHE A 60 -0.67 6.74 -3.79
N ASN A 61 -1.71 7.53 -3.99
CA ASN A 61 -2.30 8.33 -2.92
C ASN A 61 -2.94 7.45 -1.86
N VAL A 62 -3.11 8.00 -0.67
CA VAL A 62 -3.80 7.32 0.44
C VAL A 62 -5.20 6.92 0.00
N ARG A 63 -5.57 5.65 0.26
CA ARG A 63 -6.89 5.10 -0.08
C ARG A 63 -7.25 5.27 -1.55
N SER A 64 -6.32 4.97 -2.45
CA SER A 64 -6.56 5.04 -3.90
C SER A 64 -6.53 3.69 -4.60
N ILE A 65 -6.24 2.61 -3.86
CA ILE A 65 -6.14 1.25 -4.39
C ILE A 65 -7.00 0.29 -3.56
N GLY A 66 -7.62 -0.65 -4.22
CA GLY A 66 -8.43 -1.70 -3.64
C GLY A 66 -9.88 -1.31 -3.36
N PRO A 67 -10.65 -2.21 -2.76
CA PRO A 67 -10.29 -3.60 -2.46
C PRO A 67 -10.17 -4.46 -3.72
N GLY A 68 -9.19 -5.36 -3.73
CA GLY A 68 -8.93 -6.25 -4.86
C GLY A 68 -8.76 -5.53 -6.19
N ARG A 69 -9.60 -5.86 -7.16
CA ARG A 69 -9.67 -5.24 -8.49
C ARG A 69 -10.73 -4.14 -8.61
N TYR A 70 -11.37 -3.79 -7.52
CA TYR A 70 -12.43 -2.77 -7.52
C TYR A 70 -11.82 -1.38 -7.78
N GLN A 71 -12.48 -0.61 -8.63
CA GLN A 71 -12.20 0.80 -8.88
C GLN A 71 -13.52 1.59 -8.81
N PRO A 72 -13.63 2.56 -7.91
CA PRO A 72 -14.82 3.39 -7.82
C PRO A 72 -14.95 4.29 -9.05
N THR A 73 -16.14 4.32 -9.63
CA THR A 73 -16.37 4.97 -10.94
C THR A 73 -16.71 6.45 -10.85
N ASN A 74 -17.09 7.02 -9.71
CA ASN A 74 -17.33 8.48 -9.56
C ASN A 74 -18.05 8.83 -8.25
N SER A 75 -17.54 8.46 -7.13
CA SER A 75 -18.16 8.82 -5.87
C SER A 75 -17.35 9.88 -5.14
N LYS A 76 -18.02 10.91 -4.62
CA LYS A 76 -17.43 11.82 -3.62
C LYS A 76 -16.89 11.08 -2.39
N TYR A 77 -17.31 9.84 -2.20
CA TYR A 77 -16.98 8.95 -1.08
C TYR A 77 -16.14 7.75 -1.50
N SER A 78 -15.50 7.79 -2.68
CA SER A 78 -14.67 6.69 -3.19
C SER A 78 -13.60 6.22 -2.21
N TYR A 79 -13.09 7.12 -1.38
CA TYR A 79 -12.10 6.79 -0.34
C TYR A 79 -12.67 5.90 0.78
N ILE A 80 -14.00 5.88 0.99
CA ILE A 80 -14.67 5.00 1.95
C ILE A 80 -14.70 3.57 1.40
N ASP A 81 -14.95 3.44 0.11
CA ASP A 81 -15.08 2.14 -0.55
C ASP A 81 -13.70 1.47 -0.77
N GLN A 82 -12.62 2.22 -0.62
CA GLN A 82 -11.25 1.73 -0.84
C GLN A 82 -10.57 1.28 0.45
N THR A 83 -11.28 0.48 1.22
CA THR A 83 -10.81 -0.19 2.42
C THR A 83 -11.05 -1.69 2.33
N GLY A 84 -10.44 -2.48 3.18
CA GLY A 84 -10.58 -3.93 3.18
C GLY A 84 -10.38 -4.57 4.55
N ASP A 85 -10.76 -5.83 4.62
CA ASP A 85 -10.62 -6.67 5.81
C ASP A 85 -9.27 -7.39 5.84
N ILE A 86 -8.63 -7.57 4.69
CA ILE A 86 -7.30 -8.14 4.54
C ILE A 86 -6.37 -7.09 3.95
N LYS A 87 -5.15 -6.99 4.47
CA LYS A 87 -4.08 -6.13 3.96
C LYS A 87 -2.83 -6.95 3.74
N TYR A 88 -2.16 -6.68 2.65
CA TYR A 88 -0.79 -7.08 2.42
C TYR A 88 0.01 -5.93 1.85
N LEU A 89 1.17 -5.66 2.44
CA LEU A 89 2.09 -4.62 2.04
C LEU A 89 3.52 -5.16 2.11
N MET A 90 4.27 -4.92 1.07
CA MET A 90 5.69 -5.20 0.99
C MET A 90 6.42 -3.98 0.47
N ASN A 91 7.46 -3.56 1.17
CA ASN A 91 8.36 -2.50 0.75
C ASN A 91 9.80 -3.02 0.74
N LEU A 92 10.51 -2.70 -0.31
CA LEU A 92 11.94 -2.93 -0.41
C LEU A 92 12.62 -1.60 -0.72
N GLU A 93 13.57 -1.19 0.10
CA GLU A 93 14.25 0.09 -0.05
C GLU A 93 15.76 -0.05 0.11
N TYR A 94 16.50 0.37 -0.90
CA TYR A 94 17.93 0.52 -0.82
C TYR A 94 18.29 1.96 -0.49
N ARG A 95 19.00 2.16 0.61
CA ARG A 95 19.47 3.47 1.10
C ARG A 95 20.99 3.54 0.95
N GLN A 96 21.46 4.57 0.27
CA GLN A 96 22.88 4.88 0.08
C GLN A 96 23.21 6.21 0.72
N LYS A 97 24.21 6.23 1.59
CA LYS A 97 24.78 7.48 2.11
C LYS A 97 25.45 8.22 0.96
N VAL A 98 25.09 9.49 0.78
CA VAL A 98 25.62 10.33 -0.29
C VAL A 98 26.67 11.28 0.28
N TRP A 99 26.31 12.01 1.35
CA TRP A 99 27.22 12.94 2.00
C TRP A 99 26.69 13.35 3.38
N GLY A 100 27.56 13.35 4.40
CA GLY A 100 27.18 13.74 5.75
C GLY A 100 25.97 12.93 6.25
N ASN A 101 24.88 13.61 6.50
CA ASN A 101 23.60 13.03 6.95
C ASN A 101 22.58 12.85 5.82
N LEU A 102 23.02 13.01 4.57
CA LEU A 102 22.15 12.88 3.39
C LEU A 102 22.25 11.47 2.79
N TYR A 103 21.10 10.83 2.59
CA TYR A 103 20.95 9.52 1.98
C TYR A 103 20.03 9.61 0.76
N GLY A 104 20.46 8.96 -0.32
CA GLY A 104 19.58 8.63 -1.45
C GLY A 104 18.91 7.30 -1.22
N ALA A 105 17.69 7.14 -1.71
CA ALA A 105 16.92 5.91 -1.63
C ALA A 105 16.31 5.53 -2.98
N LEU A 106 16.32 4.22 -3.26
CA LEU A 106 15.55 3.59 -4.32
C LEU A 106 14.59 2.61 -3.66
N PHE A 107 13.34 2.58 -4.12
CA PHE A 107 12.36 1.70 -3.50
C PHE A 107 11.46 0.99 -4.50
N LEU A 108 10.95 -0.15 -4.06
CA LEU A 108 9.93 -0.95 -4.71
C LEU A 108 8.88 -1.31 -3.67
N ASP A 109 7.65 -0.91 -3.92
CA ASP A 109 6.52 -1.15 -3.02
C ASP A 109 5.47 -1.98 -3.74
N ALA A 110 4.85 -2.93 -3.02
CA ALA A 110 3.74 -3.71 -3.51
C ALA A 110 2.71 -3.90 -2.41
N GLY A 111 1.43 -3.87 -2.75
CA GLY A 111 0.38 -4.13 -1.76
C GLY A 111 -1.01 -4.03 -2.34
N ASN A 112 -1.98 -4.52 -1.57
CA ASN A 112 -3.40 -4.33 -1.81
C ASN A 112 -4.16 -4.60 -0.51
N VAL A 113 -5.45 -4.27 -0.53
CA VAL A 113 -6.43 -4.69 0.46
C VAL A 113 -7.52 -5.50 -0.23
N TRP A 114 -8.19 -6.37 0.52
CA TRP A 114 -9.28 -7.21 0.02
C TRP A 114 -10.37 -7.31 1.07
N THR A 115 -11.57 -7.65 0.62
CA THR A 115 -12.68 -8.00 1.50
C THR A 115 -12.75 -9.50 1.73
N LEU A 116 -13.15 -9.92 2.92
CA LEU A 116 -13.42 -11.34 3.24
C LEU A 116 -14.77 -11.79 2.68
N ARG A 117 -15.75 -10.90 2.67
CA ARG A 117 -17.10 -11.16 2.21
C ARG A 117 -17.41 -10.40 0.92
N ASN A 118 -18.41 -10.85 0.19
CA ASN A 118 -18.89 -10.09 -0.96
C ASN A 118 -19.57 -8.82 -0.43
N HIS A 119 -19.05 -7.67 -0.83
CA HIS A 119 -19.72 -6.39 -0.58
C HIS A 119 -20.75 -6.12 -1.67
N GLU A 120 -21.80 -5.40 -1.29
CA GLU A 120 -22.90 -4.98 -2.14
C GLU A 120 -22.41 -4.26 -3.41
N TYR A 121 -21.21 -3.68 -3.36
CA TYR A 121 -20.63 -2.88 -4.45
C TYR A 121 -19.73 -3.66 -5.40
N SER A 122 -19.16 -4.81 -5.04
CA SER A 122 -18.30 -5.56 -5.96
C SER A 122 -17.80 -6.90 -5.44
N SER A 123 -18.10 -7.96 -6.19
CA SER A 123 -17.40 -9.25 -6.08
C SER A 123 -15.92 -9.18 -6.46
N LEU A 124 -15.46 -8.07 -7.08
CA LEU A 124 -14.07 -7.82 -7.48
C LEU A 124 -13.14 -7.53 -6.31
N GLY A 125 -13.69 -7.14 -5.16
CA GLY A 125 -12.92 -6.84 -3.94
C GLY A 125 -12.55 -8.06 -3.12
N LYS A 126 -13.17 -9.23 -3.38
CA LYS A 126 -12.97 -10.44 -2.57
C LYS A 126 -11.56 -11.01 -2.75
N PHE A 127 -10.99 -11.47 -1.64
CA PHE A 127 -9.70 -12.16 -1.63
C PHE A 127 -9.76 -13.48 -2.41
N ASP A 128 -8.79 -13.70 -3.30
CA ASP A 128 -8.62 -14.89 -4.11
C ASP A 128 -7.13 -15.23 -4.15
N VAL A 129 -6.78 -16.39 -3.57
CA VAL A 129 -5.38 -16.83 -3.45
C VAL A 129 -4.73 -17.03 -4.82
N ASP A 130 -5.47 -17.55 -5.79
CA ASP A 130 -4.94 -17.85 -7.14
C ASP A 130 -4.62 -16.56 -7.93
N LYS A 131 -5.26 -15.45 -7.55
CA LYS A 131 -5.09 -14.15 -8.21
C LYS A 131 -4.27 -13.16 -7.39
N PHE A 132 -3.79 -13.55 -6.23
CA PHE A 132 -3.11 -12.69 -5.26
C PHE A 132 -2.04 -11.79 -5.91
N PHE A 133 -1.07 -12.40 -6.61
CA PHE A 133 0.03 -11.65 -7.22
C PHE A 133 -0.42 -10.71 -8.35
N ARG A 134 -1.48 -11.05 -9.07
CA ARG A 134 -2.04 -10.20 -10.14
C ARG A 134 -2.87 -9.04 -9.61
N GLN A 135 -3.26 -9.12 -8.37
CA GLN A 135 -4.06 -8.10 -7.70
C GLN A 135 -3.20 -7.14 -6.86
N LEU A 136 -1.88 -7.30 -6.84
CA LEU A 136 -1.01 -6.35 -6.16
C LEU A 136 -0.85 -5.07 -6.99
N ALA A 137 -1.05 -3.93 -6.35
CA ALA A 137 -0.55 -2.66 -6.85
C ALA A 137 0.96 -2.63 -6.65
N VAL A 138 1.72 -2.21 -7.65
CA VAL A 138 3.18 -2.15 -7.60
C VAL A 138 3.64 -0.75 -7.99
N GLY A 139 4.56 -0.21 -7.23
CA GLY A 139 5.18 1.06 -7.51
C GLY A 139 6.66 1.05 -7.18
N THR A 140 7.38 1.93 -7.83
CA THR A 140 8.80 2.17 -7.58
C THR A 140 9.03 3.66 -7.40
N GLY A 141 10.26 4.05 -7.08
CA GLY A 141 10.60 5.45 -7.02
C GLY A 141 11.95 5.70 -6.40
N VAL A 142 12.22 6.99 -6.28
CA VAL A 142 13.44 7.51 -5.68
C VAL A 142 13.09 8.42 -4.53
N GLY A 143 13.99 8.52 -3.57
CA GLY A 143 13.78 9.39 -2.43
C GLY A 143 15.08 9.92 -1.85
N VAL A 144 14.92 10.96 -1.06
CA VAL A 144 15.99 11.57 -0.29
C VAL A 144 15.63 11.50 1.19
N ARG A 145 16.62 11.20 2.00
CA ARG A 145 16.54 11.13 3.46
C ARG A 145 17.58 12.08 4.06
N TYR A 146 17.17 12.94 4.95
CA TYR A 146 18.08 13.78 5.71
C TYR A 146 17.92 13.52 7.18
N ASP A 147 18.96 12.93 7.79
CA ASP A 147 18.98 12.56 9.21
C ASP A 147 19.45 13.75 10.05
N MET A 148 18.55 14.29 10.88
CA MET A 148 18.83 15.37 11.82
C MET A 148 19.15 14.86 13.25
N GLY A 149 19.27 13.53 13.42
CA GLY A 149 19.53 12.90 14.71
C GLY A 149 18.28 12.65 15.57
N MET A 150 17.40 13.64 15.69
CA MET A 150 16.13 13.51 16.41
C MET A 150 14.99 13.01 15.50
N PHE A 151 15.04 13.34 14.23
CA PHE A 151 14.06 12.96 13.21
C PHE A 151 14.69 12.91 11.83
N VAL A 152 14.05 12.18 10.93
CA VAL A 152 14.49 12.01 9.53
C VAL A 152 13.47 12.62 8.60
N ILE A 153 13.86 13.64 7.85
CA ILE A 153 13.03 14.22 6.79
C ILE A 153 13.13 13.33 5.55
N ARG A 154 11.99 12.95 4.99
CA ARG A 154 11.90 12.14 3.77
C ARG A 154 11.15 12.90 2.68
N VAL A 155 11.69 12.82 1.48
CA VAL A 155 11.02 13.23 0.25
C VAL A 155 11.08 12.07 -0.73
N ASP A 156 9.93 11.54 -1.11
CA ASP A 156 9.79 10.39 -1.99
C ASP A 156 9.01 10.77 -3.25
N TRP A 157 9.58 10.46 -4.41
CA TRP A 157 8.90 10.51 -5.70
C TRP A 157 8.60 9.08 -6.15
N GLY A 158 7.32 8.72 -6.09
CA GLY A 158 6.81 7.41 -6.44
C GLY A 158 6.23 7.38 -7.85
N ILE A 159 6.44 6.25 -8.53
CA ILE A 159 5.97 5.97 -9.88
C ILE A 159 5.23 4.64 -9.86
N GLY A 160 3.94 4.65 -10.21
CA GLY A 160 3.14 3.45 -10.34
C GLY A 160 3.57 2.60 -11.53
N LEU A 161 3.71 1.31 -11.31
CA LEU A 161 4.01 0.33 -12.36
C LEU A 161 2.79 -0.51 -12.71
N HIS A 162 2.06 -0.97 -11.70
CA HIS A 162 0.91 -1.85 -11.86
C HIS A 162 -0.22 -1.46 -10.92
N VAL A 163 -1.44 -1.48 -11.46
CA VAL A 163 -2.68 -1.34 -10.69
C VAL A 163 -3.53 -2.60 -10.83
N PRO A 164 -4.27 -3.03 -9.78
CA PRO A 164 -5.00 -4.30 -9.78
C PRO A 164 -6.27 -4.28 -10.64
N TYR A 165 -6.80 -3.10 -10.94
CA TYR A 165 -8.00 -2.94 -11.77
C TYR A 165 -7.68 -2.89 -13.28
N ASP A 166 -8.70 -3.11 -14.10
CA ASP A 166 -8.55 -3.11 -15.55
C ASP A 166 -8.34 -1.69 -16.08
N THR A 167 -7.22 -1.48 -16.76
CA THR A 167 -6.87 -0.21 -17.41
C THR A 167 -7.01 -0.28 -18.94
N GLY A 168 -7.36 -1.46 -19.48
CA GLY A 168 -7.31 -1.74 -20.91
C GLY A 168 -5.91 -2.03 -21.45
N LYS A 169 -4.89 -2.10 -20.57
CA LYS A 169 -3.53 -2.52 -20.90
C LYS A 169 -3.20 -3.80 -20.15
N ASN A 170 -2.60 -4.75 -20.84
CA ASN A 170 -2.13 -6.00 -20.27
C ASN A 170 -0.63 -5.94 -20.00
N GLY A 171 -0.17 -6.66 -18.99
CA GLY A 171 1.24 -6.81 -18.64
C GLY A 171 1.62 -6.25 -17.27
N ILE A 172 2.91 -6.28 -16.98
CA ILE A 172 3.46 -5.81 -15.69
C ILE A 172 3.28 -4.30 -15.55
N TYR A 173 3.43 -3.56 -16.66
CA TYR A 173 3.17 -2.13 -16.72
C TYR A 173 1.79 -1.89 -17.37
N ASN A 174 0.78 -1.64 -16.53
CA ASN A 174 -0.59 -1.44 -17.03
C ASN A 174 -1.12 0.00 -16.81
N ILE A 175 -0.27 0.95 -16.49
CA ILE A 175 -0.64 2.35 -16.29
C ILE A 175 -1.03 3.00 -17.63
N ARG A 176 -2.16 3.71 -17.67
CA ARG A 176 -2.64 4.40 -18.88
C ARG A 176 -1.77 5.59 -19.24
N ARG A 177 -1.53 6.47 -18.29
CA ARG A 177 -0.73 7.69 -18.46
C ARG A 177 0.29 7.81 -17.36
N PHE A 178 1.53 8.04 -17.71
CA PHE A 178 2.61 8.22 -16.74
C PHE A 178 2.33 9.34 -15.73
N LYS A 179 1.70 10.44 -16.18
CA LYS A 179 1.36 11.58 -15.31
C LYS A 179 0.41 11.21 -14.17
N ASP A 180 -0.52 10.26 -14.41
CA ASP A 180 -1.53 9.87 -13.44
C ASP A 180 -1.00 8.86 -12.40
N ALA A 181 0.21 8.36 -12.61
CA ALA A 181 0.87 7.36 -11.77
C ALA A 181 2.07 7.93 -11.01
N GLN A 182 2.11 9.23 -10.80
CA GLN A 182 3.17 9.88 -10.04
C GLN A 182 2.63 10.42 -8.73
N SER A 183 3.44 10.30 -7.69
CA SER A 183 3.10 10.75 -6.36
C SER A 183 4.33 11.31 -5.67
N LEU A 184 4.21 12.48 -5.05
CA LEU A 184 5.25 13.09 -4.25
C LEU A 184 4.81 13.07 -2.79
N HIS A 185 5.64 12.49 -1.94
CA HIS A 185 5.36 12.37 -0.52
C HIS A 185 6.45 13.04 0.31
N PHE A 186 6.00 13.76 1.32
CA PHE A 186 6.83 14.32 2.38
C PHE A 186 6.49 13.62 3.68
N ALA A 187 7.49 13.20 4.44
CA ALA A 187 7.33 12.59 5.75
C ALA A 187 8.48 12.97 6.68
N VAL A 188 8.20 12.96 7.96
CA VAL A 188 9.15 13.19 9.05
C VAL A 188 9.15 11.99 9.98
#